data_75933457e9a72da81643bccfb23e9d74
#
_entry.id   75933457e9a72da81643bccfb23e9d74
#
_cell.length_a   1.000
_cell.length_b   1.000
_cell.length_c   1.000
_cell.angle_alpha   90.00
_cell.angle_beta   90.00
_cell.angle_gamma   90.00
#
_symmetry.space_group_name_H-M   'P 1'
#
loop_
_entity.id
_entity.type
_entity.pdbx_description
1 polymer ?
#
loop_
_entity_poly.entity_id
_entity_poly.type
_entity_poly.pdbx_seq_one_letter_code
_entity_poly.pdbx_strand_id
1 'polypeptide(L)'
;IGLSLGEPDFNIPNFVKDAAINAVNENYHSYTPVDGYADLKKAIITKFKRDNDLDYKPNQIVVSTGAKQSLANLAMVLLNEGDEVLLPAPYWVSYSDISKLAGGIPVEIPTSIESDFKITPESLKAAITPKTKMMIYSSPCNPSGSVYTKEELRALADVLIHYPKIIVISDEIYEHINFTENHASMAVFEDMYDRTVVVNGVSKAYSMTGWRIGYIGGPEWIARACNKMQGQITSGANCIAQRATIIA
;
A
#
# COMPACT_ATOMS: atom_id res chain seq x y z
N ILE A 1 -23.60 13.29 -12.43
CA ILE A 1 -22.63 13.03 -11.35
C ILE A 1 -21.75 11.89 -11.83
N GLY A 2 -20.44 12.14 -11.99
CA GLY A 2 -19.47 11.10 -12.34
C GLY A 2 -19.00 10.37 -11.10
N LEU A 3 -19.09 9.04 -11.08
CA LEU A 3 -18.62 8.19 -9.97
C LEU A 3 -17.48 7.26 -10.41
N SER A 4 -16.91 7.50 -11.58
CA SER A 4 -15.88 6.62 -12.17
C SER A 4 -14.45 6.93 -11.75
N LEU A 5 -14.19 8.15 -11.26
CA LEU A 5 -12.87 8.59 -10.80
C LEU A 5 -12.90 8.80 -9.29
N GLY A 6 -12.06 8.03 -8.57
CA GLY A 6 -12.00 8.08 -7.11
C GLY A 6 -11.14 9.25 -6.62
N GLU A 7 -11.65 10.46 -6.70
CA GLU A 7 -11.03 11.66 -6.11
C GLU A 7 -11.87 12.16 -4.93
N PRO A 8 -11.22 12.55 -3.80
CA PRO A 8 -11.90 13.25 -2.73
C PRO A 8 -12.48 14.57 -3.22
N ASP A 9 -13.64 14.97 -2.70
CA ASP A 9 -14.38 16.17 -3.12
C ASP A 9 -14.03 17.43 -2.29
N PHE A 10 -13.04 17.35 -1.42
CA PHE A 10 -12.52 18.46 -0.64
C PHE A 10 -11.15 18.92 -1.12
N ASN A 11 -10.79 20.17 -0.82
CA ASN A 11 -9.54 20.76 -1.22
C ASN A 11 -8.37 20.29 -0.33
N ILE A 12 -7.15 20.32 -0.89
CA ILE A 12 -5.93 20.15 -0.11
C ILE A 12 -5.89 21.18 1.02
N PRO A 13 -5.57 20.79 2.27
CA PRO A 13 -5.43 21.71 3.39
C PRO A 13 -4.43 22.84 3.12
N ASN A 14 -4.71 24.05 3.60
CA ASN A 14 -3.86 25.21 3.32
C ASN A 14 -2.43 25.01 3.84
N PHE A 15 -2.24 24.45 5.03
CA PHE A 15 -0.92 24.21 5.58
C PHE A 15 -0.05 23.30 4.69
N VAL A 16 -0.63 22.38 3.95
CA VAL A 16 0.08 21.53 2.96
C VAL A 16 0.47 22.35 1.72
N LYS A 17 -0.42 23.24 1.25
CA LYS A 17 -0.12 24.16 0.14
C LYS A 17 1.01 25.12 0.49
N ASP A 18 0.96 25.70 1.71
CA ASP A 18 1.98 26.63 2.21
C ASP A 18 3.35 25.93 2.31
N ALA A 19 3.39 24.68 2.76
CA ALA A 19 4.61 23.89 2.80
C ALA A 19 5.20 23.66 1.40
N ALA A 20 4.36 23.43 0.38
CA ALA A 20 4.83 23.31 -1.00
C ALA A 20 5.38 24.64 -1.54
N ILE A 21 4.70 25.76 -1.28
CA ILE A 21 5.15 27.11 -1.68
C ILE A 21 6.50 27.41 -1.01
N ASN A 22 6.64 27.11 0.28
CA ASN A 22 7.89 27.30 1.00
C ASN A 22 9.01 26.44 0.40
N ALA A 23 8.74 25.18 0.06
CA ALA A 23 9.74 24.34 -0.58
C ALA A 23 10.22 24.88 -1.94
N VAL A 24 9.32 25.49 -2.73
CA VAL A 24 9.71 26.20 -3.96
C VAL A 24 10.62 27.39 -3.64
N ASN A 25 10.25 28.22 -2.66
CA ASN A 25 11.02 29.40 -2.27
C ASN A 25 12.39 29.05 -1.67
N GLU A 26 12.50 27.90 -1.01
CA GLU A 26 13.73 27.35 -0.44
C GLU A 26 14.60 26.61 -1.47
N ASN A 27 14.22 26.63 -2.73
CA ASN A 27 14.95 26.01 -3.84
C ASN A 27 15.10 24.47 -3.73
N TYR A 28 14.07 23.77 -3.27
CA TYR A 28 14.03 22.32 -3.41
C TYR A 28 13.76 21.94 -4.87
N HIS A 29 14.82 21.68 -5.65
CA HIS A 29 14.71 21.43 -7.10
C HIS A 29 15.64 20.31 -7.59
N SER A 30 16.49 19.77 -6.70
CA SER A 30 17.47 18.74 -7.05
C SER A 30 16.89 17.32 -6.92
N TYR A 31 17.60 16.34 -7.47
CA TYR A 31 17.27 14.93 -7.27
C TYR A 31 17.21 14.58 -5.77
N THR A 32 16.20 13.82 -5.41
CA THR A 32 16.03 13.28 -4.06
C THR A 32 16.69 11.91 -3.93
N PRO A 33 16.95 11.42 -2.71
CA PRO A 33 17.20 10.00 -2.50
C PRO A 33 16.07 9.17 -3.12
N VAL A 34 16.41 8.02 -3.71
CA VAL A 34 15.45 7.18 -4.44
C VAL A 34 14.30 6.74 -3.53
N ASP A 35 14.61 6.40 -2.28
CA ASP A 35 13.63 5.96 -1.27
C ASP A 35 12.98 7.11 -0.47
N GLY A 36 13.23 8.36 -0.86
CA GLY A 36 12.66 9.56 -0.27
C GLY A 36 13.58 10.27 0.75
N TYR A 37 13.23 11.50 1.09
CA TYR A 37 13.95 12.28 2.11
C TYR A 37 13.91 11.60 3.48
N ALA A 38 14.98 11.74 4.24
CA ALA A 38 15.10 11.12 5.56
C ALA A 38 14.07 11.66 6.57
N ASP A 39 13.76 12.95 6.51
CA ASP A 39 12.73 13.59 7.35
C ASP A 39 11.30 13.15 6.95
N LEU A 40 11.02 12.95 5.67
CA LEU A 40 9.76 12.36 5.23
C LEU A 40 9.62 10.91 5.72
N LYS A 41 10.66 10.08 5.60
CA LYS A 41 10.62 8.72 6.13
C LYS A 41 10.39 8.71 7.65
N LYS A 42 10.99 9.65 8.37
CA LYS A 42 10.74 9.82 9.83
C LYS A 42 9.27 10.17 10.11
N ALA A 43 8.68 11.10 9.33
CA ALA A 43 7.26 11.44 9.46
C ALA A 43 6.35 10.23 9.20
N ILE A 44 6.63 9.45 8.15
CA ILE A 44 5.92 8.22 7.82
C ILE A 44 6.03 7.18 8.95
N ILE A 45 7.23 6.98 9.52
CA ILE A 45 7.43 6.08 10.67
C ILE A 45 6.59 6.54 11.86
N THR A 46 6.60 7.85 12.16
CA THR A 46 5.79 8.43 13.23
C THR A 46 4.30 8.18 12.99
N LYS A 47 3.83 8.35 11.74
CA LYS A 47 2.45 8.05 11.34
C LYS A 47 2.12 6.57 11.55
N PHE A 48 2.94 5.66 11.07
CA PHE A 48 2.71 4.22 11.24
C PHE A 48 2.64 3.83 12.73
N LYS A 49 3.50 4.42 13.57
CA LYS A 49 3.44 4.15 15.01
C LYS A 49 2.18 4.70 15.65
N ARG A 50 1.81 5.95 15.32
CA ARG A 50 0.65 6.64 15.89
C ARG A 50 -0.68 5.99 15.49
N ASP A 51 -0.84 5.68 14.19
CA ASP A 51 -2.14 5.32 13.61
C ASP A 51 -2.34 3.79 13.51
N ASN A 52 -1.26 3.04 13.32
CA ASN A 52 -1.32 1.61 13.00
C ASN A 52 -0.62 0.73 14.06
N ASP A 53 0.02 1.32 15.08
CA ASP A 53 0.88 0.62 16.06
C ASP A 53 1.98 -0.25 15.43
N LEU A 54 2.54 0.22 14.31
CA LEU A 54 3.62 -0.43 13.57
C LEU A 54 4.94 0.28 13.78
N ASP A 55 5.96 -0.45 14.23
CA ASP A 55 7.31 0.06 14.45
C ASP A 55 8.21 -0.28 13.26
N TYR A 56 8.36 0.67 12.34
CA TYR A 56 9.27 0.56 11.21
C TYR A 56 10.57 1.32 11.43
N LYS A 57 11.64 0.85 10.79
CA LYS A 57 12.94 1.53 10.70
C LYS A 57 13.05 2.28 9.36
N PRO A 58 13.93 3.29 9.22
CA PRO A 58 14.09 4.04 7.97
C PRO A 58 14.40 3.18 6.74
N ASN A 59 15.08 2.05 6.90
CA ASN A 59 15.41 1.12 5.83
C ASN A 59 14.25 0.18 5.44
N GLN A 60 13.13 0.29 6.12
CA GLN A 60 11.88 -0.42 5.84
C GLN A 60 10.85 0.46 5.09
N ILE A 61 11.17 1.73 4.86
CA ILE A 61 10.29 2.70 4.19
C ILE A 61 10.84 3.04 2.80
N VAL A 62 9.96 3.02 1.79
CA VAL A 62 10.28 3.53 0.44
C VAL A 62 9.14 4.44 -0.01
N VAL A 63 9.49 5.68 -0.33
CA VAL A 63 8.58 6.67 -0.91
C VAL A 63 8.60 6.56 -2.43
N SER A 64 7.42 6.50 -3.04
CA SER A 64 7.25 6.28 -4.49
C SER A 64 6.35 7.35 -5.10
N THR A 65 6.30 7.42 -6.43
CA THR A 65 5.42 8.31 -7.18
C THR A 65 3.97 7.80 -7.16
N GLY A 66 3.35 7.90 -5.98
CA GLY A 66 2.03 7.37 -5.64
C GLY A 66 2.04 5.89 -5.28
N ALA A 67 1.03 5.45 -4.52
CA ALA A 67 0.86 4.06 -4.09
C ALA A 67 0.83 3.07 -5.27
N LYS A 68 0.34 3.49 -6.45
CA LYS A 68 0.35 2.66 -7.67
C LYS A 68 1.77 2.26 -8.08
N GLN A 69 2.75 3.17 -7.99
CA GLN A 69 4.16 2.82 -8.25
C GLN A 69 4.70 1.87 -7.17
N SER A 70 4.33 2.08 -5.91
CA SER A 70 4.70 1.15 -4.84
C SER A 70 4.23 -0.28 -5.15
N LEU A 71 2.98 -0.44 -5.57
CA LEU A 71 2.42 -1.74 -5.97
C LEU A 71 3.14 -2.33 -7.18
N ALA A 72 3.44 -1.52 -8.19
CA ALA A 72 4.19 -1.97 -9.36
C ALA A 72 5.62 -2.43 -9.00
N ASN A 73 6.31 -1.67 -8.16
CA ASN A 73 7.62 -2.06 -7.65
C ASN A 73 7.57 -3.40 -6.91
N LEU A 74 6.56 -3.58 -6.02
CA LEU A 74 6.37 -4.83 -5.27
C LEU A 74 6.14 -6.02 -6.20
N ALA A 75 5.26 -5.88 -7.18
CA ALA A 75 5.03 -6.95 -8.16
C ALA A 75 6.31 -7.29 -8.94
N MET A 76 7.03 -6.28 -9.45
CA MET A 76 8.26 -6.47 -10.22
C MET A 76 9.42 -7.11 -9.43
N VAL A 77 9.48 -6.91 -8.10
CA VAL A 77 10.55 -7.47 -7.27
C VAL A 77 10.20 -8.82 -6.63
N LEU A 78 8.92 -9.14 -6.53
CA LEU A 78 8.45 -10.34 -5.83
C LEU A 78 8.02 -11.47 -6.76
N LEU A 79 7.57 -11.16 -7.99
CA LEU A 79 6.99 -12.13 -8.91
C LEU A 79 7.99 -12.56 -9.97
N ASN A 80 7.89 -13.84 -10.35
CA ASN A 80 8.47 -14.40 -11.55
C ASN A 80 7.34 -14.89 -12.47
N GLU A 81 7.67 -15.24 -13.70
CA GLU A 81 6.70 -15.78 -14.62
C GLU A 81 6.02 -17.04 -14.05
N GLY A 82 4.69 -17.01 -14.02
CA GLY A 82 3.87 -18.10 -13.53
C GLY A 82 3.61 -18.13 -12.03
N ASP A 83 4.17 -17.20 -11.24
CA ASP A 83 3.81 -17.03 -9.83
C ASP A 83 2.36 -16.55 -9.71
N GLU A 84 1.59 -17.13 -8.79
CA GLU A 84 0.19 -16.77 -8.57
C GLU A 84 0.04 -15.67 -7.53
N VAL A 85 -0.90 -14.74 -7.83
CA VAL A 85 -1.28 -13.60 -6.98
C VAL A 85 -2.73 -13.72 -6.60
N LEU A 86 -3.03 -13.93 -5.34
CA LEU A 86 -4.40 -14.00 -4.82
C LEU A 86 -5.00 -12.60 -4.73
N LEU A 87 -6.19 -12.44 -5.30
CA LEU A 87 -6.94 -11.19 -5.34
C LEU A 87 -8.38 -11.42 -4.84
N PRO A 88 -8.70 -11.05 -3.59
CA PRO A 88 -10.10 -11.00 -3.12
C PRO A 88 -10.93 -10.09 -4.03
N ALA A 89 -11.97 -10.64 -4.68
CA ALA A 89 -12.83 -9.89 -5.59
C ALA A 89 -14.11 -9.42 -4.87
N PRO A 90 -14.63 -8.19 -5.15
CA PRO A 90 -14.10 -7.23 -6.13
C PRO A 90 -12.84 -6.51 -5.62
N TYR A 91 -11.96 -6.14 -6.54
CA TYR A 91 -10.71 -5.44 -6.23
C TYR A 91 -10.45 -4.30 -7.22
N TRP A 92 -9.53 -3.41 -6.88
CA TRP A 92 -9.10 -2.36 -7.78
C TRP A 92 -8.39 -2.95 -9.02
N VAL A 93 -8.92 -2.64 -10.21
CA VAL A 93 -8.50 -3.23 -11.50
C VAL A 93 -6.99 -3.29 -11.70
N SER A 94 -6.24 -2.31 -11.18
CA SER A 94 -4.79 -2.26 -11.36
C SER A 94 -4.04 -3.41 -10.68
N TYR A 95 -4.60 -4.10 -9.68
CA TYR A 95 -3.91 -5.24 -9.05
C TYR A 95 -3.69 -6.38 -10.04
N SER A 96 -4.72 -6.72 -10.81
CA SER A 96 -4.63 -7.75 -11.85
C SER A 96 -3.62 -7.37 -12.94
N ASP A 97 -3.73 -6.13 -13.45
CA ASP A 97 -2.90 -5.69 -14.56
C ASP A 97 -1.42 -5.54 -14.17
N ILE A 98 -1.14 -4.99 -12.98
CA ILE A 98 0.23 -4.90 -12.44
C ILE A 98 0.83 -6.29 -12.23
N SER A 99 0.04 -7.24 -11.72
CA SER A 99 0.48 -8.64 -11.55
C SER A 99 0.87 -9.27 -12.88
N LYS A 100 0.02 -9.12 -13.91
CA LYS A 100 0.31 -9.62 -15.28
C LYS A 100 1.54 -8.96 -15.90
N LEU A 101 1.70 -7.65 -15.74
CA LEU A 101 2.87 -6.93 -16.22
C LEU A 101 4.18 -7.43 -15.60
N ALA A 102 4.13 -7.96 -14.39
CA ALA A 102 5.26 -8.56 -13.70
C ALA A 102 5.43 -10.07 -13.98
N GLY A 103 4.66 -10.66 -14.91
CA GLY A 103 4.69 -12.08 -15.25
C GLY A 103 3.86 -12.97 -14.32
N GLY A 104 3.17 -12.41 -13.33
CA GLY A 104 2.31 -13.15 -12.40
C GLY A 104 0.95 -13.52 -13.00
N ILE A 105 0.33 -14.50 -12.39
CA ILE A 105 -1.02 -15.00 -12.74
C ILE A 105 -1.99 -14.55 -11.65
N PRO A 106 -2.91 -13.59 -11.92
CA PRO A 106 -3.97 -13.25 -10.98
C PRO A 106 -4.90 -14.43 -10.74
N VAL A 107 -5.13 -14.75 -9.47
CA VAL A 107 -6.09 -15.76 -9.01
C VAL A 107 -7.16 -15.06 -8.19
N GLU A 108 -8.34 -14.92 -8.76
CA GLU A 108 -9.46 -14.27 -8.12
C GLU A 108 -10.09 -15.20 -7.07
N ILE A 109 -10.31 -14.64 -5.86
CA ILE A 109 -11.10 -15.31 -4.82
C ILE A 109 -12.47 -14.64 -4.82
N PRO A 110 -13.52 -15.30 -5.34
CA PRO A 110 -14.84 -14.72 -5.41
C PRO A 110 -15.42 -14.46 -4.02
N THR A 111 -16.12 -13.36 -3.88
CA THR A 111 -16.89 -13.02 -2.69
C THR A 111 -18.31 -12.59 -3.10
N SER A 112 -19.16 -12.34 -2.12
CA SER A 112 -20.53 -11.92 -2.37
C SER A 112 -20.99 -10.85 -1.38
N ILE A 113 -22.15 -10.27 -1.62
CA ILE A 113 -22.73 -9.28 -0.73
C ILE A 113 -23.05 -9.87 0.66
N GLU A 114 -23.37 -11.16 0.72
CA GLU A 114 -23.66 -11.87 1.97
C GLU A 114 -22.42 -11.97 2.87
N SER A 115 -21.23 -11.96 2.28
CA SER A 115 -19.95 -11.92 3.01
C SER A 115 -19.38 -10.50 3.14
N ASP A 116 -20.18 -9.47 2.86
CA ASP A 116 -19.72 -8.08 2.79
C ASP A 116 -18.50 -7.92 1.87
N PHE A 117 -18.47 -8.67 0.76
CA PHE A 117 -17.36 -8.71 -0.19
C PHE A 117 -15.99 -8.99 0.45
N LYS A 118 -15.98 -9.78 1.53
CA LYS A 118 -14.77 -10.23 2.23
C LYS A 118 -14.55 -11.72 2.02
N ILE A 119 -13.29 -12.15 1.92
CA ILE A 119 -12.94 -13.57 1.86
C ILE A 119 -12.97 -14.19 3.26
N THR A 120 -13.22 -15.49 3.30
CA THR A 120 -13.14 -16.29 4.54
C THR A 120 -11.84 -17.09 4.59
N PRO A 121 -11.43 -17.61 5.78
CA PRO A 121 -10.31 -18.53 5.89
C PRO A 121 -10.40 -19.74 4.97
N GLU A 122 -11.62 -20.28 4.78
CA GLU A 122 -11.87 -21.45 3.93
C GLU A 122 -11.65 -21.11 2.45
N SER A 123 -12.20 -19.97 1.98
CA SER A 123 -12.01 -19.52 0.60
C SER A 123 -10.55 -19.18 0.30
N LEU A 124 -9.85 -18.54 1.24
CA LEU A 124 -8.43 -18.28 1.12
C LEU A 124 -7.63 -19.58 1.00
N LYS A 125 -7.86 -20.53 1.92
CA LYS A 125 -7.16 -21.83 1.93
C LYS A 125 -7.40 -22.61 0.64
N ALA A 126 -8.62 -22.58 0.11
CA ALA A 126 -8.98 -23.26 -1.14
C ALA A 126 -8.29 -22.67 -2.38
N ALA A 127 -7.97 -21.36 -2.35
CA ALA A 127 -7.31 -20.67 -3.47
C ALA A 127 -5.78 -20.82 -3.48
N ILE A 128 -5.17 -21.22 -2.35
CA ILE A 128 -3.71 -21.35 -2.25
C ILE A 128 -3.24 -22.60 -3.00
N THR A 129 -2.24 -22.43 -3.85
CA THR A 129 -1.52 -23.50 -4.56
C THR A 129 -0.01 -23.42 -4.25
N PRO A 130 0.78 -24.43 -4.66
CA PRO A 130 2.25 -24.34 -4.57
C PRO A 130 2.89 -23.18 -5.35
N LYS A 131 2.16 -22.58 -6.31
CA LYS A 131 2.59 -21.42 -7.10
C LYS A 131 2.22 -20.09 -6.47
N THR A 132 1.39 -20.09 -5.44
CA THR A 132 0.95 -18.86 -4.77
C THR A 132 2.13 -18.16 -4.12
N LYS A 133 2.41 -16.94 -4.56
CA LYS A 133 3.55 -16.12 -4.13
C LYS A 133 3.11 -14.89 -3.35
N MET A 134 1.98 -14.30 -3.70
CA MET A 134 1.55 -13.02 -3.16
C MET A 134 0.03 -12.99 -2.98
N MET A 135 -0.45 -12.28 -1.99
CA MET A 135 -1.83 -11.86 -1.85
C MET A 135 -1.88 -10.33 -1.78
N ILE A 136 -2.77 -9.71 -2.56
CA ILE A 136 -3.04 -8.26 -2.48
C ILE A 136 -4.49 -8.08 -2.06
N TYR A 137 -4.72 -7.33 -0.98
CA TYR A 137 -6.05 -6.89 -0.57
C TYR A 137 -6.02 -5.42 -0.17
N SER A 138 -7.17 -4.76 -0.18
CA SER A 138 -7.32 -3.41 0.38
C SER A 138 -8.40 -3.37 1.47
N SER A 139 -8.13 -2.58 2.50
CA SER A 139 -9.05 -2.32 3.61
C SER A 139 -8.83 -0.90 4.13
N PRO A 140 -9.81 -0.01 3.98
CA PRO A 140 -11.09 -0.14 3.24
C PRO A 140 -10.89 -0.47 1.77
N CYS A 141 -11.81 -1.25 1.20
CA CYS A 141 -11.67 -1.80 -0.15
C CYS A 141 -12.17 -0.83 -1.23
N ASN A 142 -11.44 -0.72 -2.31
CA ASN A 142 -11.93 -0.18 -3.58
C ASN A 142 -12.20 -1.36 -4.53
N PRO A 143 -13.46 -1.65 -4.97
CA PRO A 143 -14.59 -0.69 -5.01
C PRO A 143 -15.66 -0.89 -3.92
N SER A 144 -15.64 -1.96 -3.12
CA SER A 144 -16.78 -2.34 -2.26
C SER A 144 -17.02 -1.42 -1.06
N GLY A 145 -15.97 -0.76 -0.56
CA GLY A 145 -15.99 -0.01 0.69
C GLY A 145 -15.93 -0.87 1.95
N SER A 146 -15.86 -2.20 1.80
CA SER A 146 -15.79 -3.15 2.91
C SER A 146 -14.50 -2.99 3.70
N VAL A 147 -14.60 -3.18 5.01
CA VAL A 147 -13.48 -3.04 5.94
C VAL A 147 -13.33 -4.33 6.73
N TYR A 148 -12.15 -4.91 6.70
CA TYR A 148 -11.82 -6.07 7.53
C TYR A 148 -11.64 -5.65 8.99
N THR A 149 -12.26 -6.40 9.90
CA THR A 149 -11.97 -6.25 11.33
C THR A 149 -10.64 -6.90 11.69
N LYS A 150 -10.13 -6.59 12.88
CA LYS A 150 -8.90 -7.21 13.40
C LYS A 150 -9.04 -8.73 13.54
N GLU A 151 -10.21 -9.20 13.96
CA GLU A 151 -10.54 -10.62 14.14
C GLU A 151 -10.60 -11.33 12.79
N GLU A 152 -11.22 -10.73 11.79
CA GLU A 152 -11.25 -11.26 10.42
C GLU A 152 -9.84 -11.38 9.83
N LEU A 153 -9.02 -10.32 9.97
CA LEU A 153 -7.62 -10.36 9.53
C LEU A 153 -6.82 -11.42 10.30
N ARG A 154 -7.05 -11.60 11.62
CA ARG A 154 -6.39 -12.64 12.39
C ARG A 154 -6.75 -14.04 11.86
N ALA A 155 -8.02 -14.27 11.57
CA ALA A 155 -8.47 -15.55 11.02
C ALA A 155 -7.83 -15.86 9.64
N LEU A 156 -7.65 -14.84 8.78
CA LEU A 156 -6.90 -15.00 7.52
C LEU A 156 -5.41 -15.25 7.78
N ALA A 157 -4.82 -14.54 8.73
CA ALA A 157 -3.42 -14.73 9.11
C ALA A 157 -3.16 -16.14 9.64
N ASP A 158 -4.10 -16.72 10.42
CA ASP A 158 -4.01 -18.10 10.92
C ASP A 158 -3.96 -19.16 9.80
N VAL A 159 -4.52 -18.85 8.64
CA VAL A 159 -4.31 -19.66 7.42
C VAL A 159 -2.92 -19.41 6.85
N LEU A 160 -2.55 -18.13 6.68
CA LEU A 160 -1.32 -17.74 5.98
C LEU A 160 -0.04 -18.18 6.70
N ILE A 161 -0.03 -18.31 8.04
CA ILE A 161 1.15 -18.78 8.80
C ILE A 161 1.62 -20.15 8.34
N HIS A 162 0.72 -21.00 7.82
CA HIS A 162 1.06 -22.31 7.27
C HIS A 162 1.69 -22.24 5.88
N TYR A 163 1.72 -21.06 5.24
CA TYR A 163 2.26 -20.81 3.91
C TYR A 163 3.32 -19.71 3.95
N PRO A 164 4.49 -19.92 4.56
CA PRO A 164 5.47 -18.87 4.89
C PRO A 164 6.09 -18.17 3.67
N LYS A 165 5.90 -18.70 2.47
CA LYS A 165 6.42 -18.09 1.23
C LYS A 165 5.49 -17.03 0.63
N ILE A 166 4.23 -16.95 1.08
CA ILE A 166 3.27 -15.98 0.58
C ILE A 166 3.53 -14.63 1.25
N ILE A 167 3.81 -13.61 0.46
CA ILE A 167 3.93 -12.23 0.90
C ILE A 167 2.56 -11.56 0.81
N VAL A 168 2.18 -10.82 1.84
CA VAL A 168 0.92 -10.09 1.88
C VAL A 168 1.16 -8.61 1.56
N ILE A 169 0.40 -8.07 0.62
CA ILE A 169 0.35 -6.65 0.33
C ILE A 169 -0.98 -6.11 0.86
N SER A 170 -0.89 -5.30 1.91
CA SER A 170 -2.03 -4.62 2.54
C SER A 170 -2.10 -3.20 2.00
N ASP A 171 -3.02 -2.94 1.07
CA ASP A 171 -3.25 -1.59 0.55
C ASP A 171 -4.21 -0.85 1.48
N GLU A 172 -3.66 0.07 2.26
CA GLU A 172 -4.37 0.81 3.31
C GLU A 172 -4.55 2.30 2.94
N ILE A 173 -4.51 2.61 1.63
CA ILE A 173 -4.60 3.99 1.12
C ILE A 173 -5.88 4.72 1.58
N TYR A 174 -6.93 4.00 1.95
CA TYR A 174 -8.21 4.53 2.41
C TYR A 174 -8.38 4.50 3.93
N GLU A 175 -7.36 4.21 4.74
CA GLU A 175 -7.48 4.08 6.20
C GLU A 175 -8.15 5.28 6.88
N HIS A 176 -7.92 6.51 6.37
CA HIS A 176 -8.52 7.75 6.87
C HIS A 176 -9.87 8.12 6.21
N ILE A 177 -10.30 7.36 5.18
CA ILE A 177 -11.64 7.44 4.59
C ILE A 177 -12.36 6.14 4.97
N ASN A 178 -12.53 5.97 6.25
CA ASN A 178 -13.12 4.81 6.88
C ASN A 178 -14.34 5.26 7.68
N PHE A 179 -15.51 4.68 7.38
CA PHE A 179 -16.77 4.99 8.04
C PHE A 179 -17.11 3.95 9.13
N THR A 180 -16.20 3.06 9.43
CA THR A 180 -16.22 2.18 10.60
C THR A 180 -15.34 2.75 11.72
N GLU A 181 -15.52 2.28 12.96
CA GLU A 181 -14.80 2.86 14.10
C GLU A 181 -13.31 2.53 14.14
N ASN A 182 -12.90 1.43 13.50
CA ASN A 182 -11.53 0.92 13.64
C ASN A 182 -10.94 0.51 12.30
N HIS A 183 -9.70 0.93 12.05
CA HIS A 183 -8.84 0.39 11.01
C HIS A 183 -7.93 -0.70 11.62
N ALA A 184 -7.72 -1.78 10.88
CA ALA A 184 -6.81 -2.85 11.27
C ALA A 184 -5.84 -3.18 10.13
N SER A 185 -4.59 -3.45 10.47
CA SER A 185 -3.57 -3.92 9.54
C SER A 185 -3.16 -5.35 9.85
N MET A 186 -2.92 -6.17 8.84
CA MET A 186 -2.38 -7.52 9.05
C MET A 186 -0.95 -7.48 9.59
N ALA A 187 -0.21 -6.41 9.35
CA ALA A 187 1.16 -6.23 9.82
C ALA A 187 1.29 -6.10 11.35
N VAL A 188 0.20 -5.86 12.10
CA VAL A 188 0.24 -5.79 13.57
C VAL A 188 0.42 -7.15 14.24
N PHE A 189 0.17 -8.24 13.51
CA PHE A 189 0.38 -9.58 14.04
C PHE A 189 1.87 -9.96 13.92
N GLU A 190 2.47 -10.36 15.03
CA GLU A 190 3.91 -10.67 15.12
C GLU A 190 4.34 -11.70 14.06
N ASP A 191 3.54 -12.73 13.84
CA ASP A 191 3.78 -13.80 12.86
C ASP A 191 3.55 -13.37 11.40
N MET A 192 2.99 -12.17 11.17
CA MET A 192 2.75 -11.60 9.84
C MET A 192 3.63 -10.37 9.54
N TYR A 193 4.26 -9.74 10.54
CA TYR A 193 5.03 -8.51 10.38
C TYR A 193 6.15 -8.65 9.32
N ASP A 194 6.93 -9.72 9.38
CA ASP A 194 8.08 -9.94 8.48
C ASP A 194 7.70 -10.43 7.07
N ARG A 195 6.40 -10.46 6.76
CA ARG A 195 5.88 -10.90 5.45
C ARG A 195 4.68 -10.10 4.97
N THR A 196 4.36 -9.00 5.65
CA THR A 196 3.35 -8.04 5.22
C THR A 196 4.02 -6.74 4.82
N VAL A 197 3.63 -6.21 3.66
CA VAL A 197 3.98 -4.87 3.21
C VAL A 197 2.73 -4.02 3.20
N VAL A 198 2.75 -2.96 3.99
CA VAL A 198 1.68 -1.96 3.99
C VAL A 198 1.98 -0.94 2.90
N VAL A 199 1.01 -0.72 2.03
CA VAL A 199 1.03 0.33 1.00
C VAL A 199 0.09 1.43 1.42
N ASN A 200 0.57 2.67 1.38
CA ASN A 200 -0.22 3.85 1.78
C ASN A 200 0.24 5.10 1.03
N GLY A 201 -0.30 6.25 1.37
CA GLY A 201 0.06 7.55 0.77
C GLY A 201 -0.89 8.66 1.14
N VAL A 202 -0.63 9.85 0.62
CA VAL A 202 -1.40 11.06 0.95
C VAL A 202 -2.51 11.38 -0.07
N SER A 203 -2.62 10.59 -1.13
CA SER A 203 -3.55 10.86 -2.24
C SER A 203 -5.00 11.00 -1.80
N LYS A 204 -5.44 10.17 -0.84
CA LYS A 204 -6.83 10.10 -0.41
C LYS A 204 -7.07 10.92 0.86
N ALA A 205 -6.28 10.68 1.90
CA ALA A 205 -6.41 11.37 3.18
C ALA A 205 -6.32 12.90 3.09
N TYR A 206 -5.51 13.42 2.17
CA TYR A 206 -5.23 14.85 2.03
C TYR A 206 -5.64 15.44 0.68
N SER A 207 -6.44 14.74 -0.13
CA SER A 207 -6.81 15.18 -1.50
C SER A 207 -5.62 15.51 -2.40
N MET A 208 -4.55 14.74 -2.28
CA MET A 208 -3.29 14.95 -2.99
C MET A 208 -3.11 13.97 -4.16
N THR A 209 -4.17 13.58 -4.85
CA THR A 209 -4.13 12.56 -5.91
C THR A 209 -3.13 12.90 -7.02
N GLY A 210 -3.10 14.16 -7.45
CA GLY A 210 -2.20 14.68 -8.49
C GLY A 210 -0.75 14.93 -8.03
N TRP A 211 -0.47 14.92 -6.72
CA TRP A 211 0.88 15.18 -6.17
C TRP A 211 1.78 13.96 -6.23
N ARG A 212 1.20 12.78 -6.40
CA ARG A 212 1.91 11.53 -6.64
C ARG A 212 2.89 11.13 -5.54
N ILE A 213 2.46 11.09 -4.28
CA ILE A 213 3.23 10.53 -3.17
C ILE A 213 2.48 9.35 -2.58
N GLY A 214 3.15 8.21 -2.59
CA GLY A 214 2.79 7.00 -1.88
C GLY A 214 4.04 6.40 -1.25
N TYR A 215 3.87 5.41 -0.38
CA TYR A 215 4.99 4.77 0.30
C TYR A 215 4.63 3.35 0.73
N ILE A 216 5.65 2.59 1.02
CA ILE A 216 5.53 1.29 1.69
C ILE A 216 6.20 1.32 3.06
N GLY A 217 5.66 0.49 3.97
CA GLY A 217 6.34 0.01 5.16
C GLY A 217 6.32 -1.51 5.17
N GLY A 218 7.47 -2.15 5.36
CA GLY A 218 7.53 -3.61 5.31
C GLY A 218 8.93 -4.19 5.55
N PRO A 219 9.16 -5.48 5.30
CA PRO A 219 10.44 -6.13 5.50
C PRO A 219 11.58 -5.43 4.77
N GLU A 220 12.72 -5.23 5.44
CA GLU A 220 13.87 -4.51 4.89
C GLU A 220 14.34 -5.04 3.53
N TRP A 221 14.36 -6.37 3.34
CA TRP A 221 14.80 -6.96 2.09
C TRP A 221 13.88 -6.61 0.91
N ILE A 222 12.57 -6.48 1.15
CA ILE A 222 11.59 -6.03 0.14
C ILE A 222 11.79 -4.54 -0.14
N ALA A 223 11.90 -3.73 0.91
CA ALA A 223 12.13 -2.29 0.77
C ALA A 223 13.42 -2.01 -0.02
N ARG A 224 14.52 -2.72 0.25
CA ARG A 224 15.77 -2.63 -0.52
C ARG A 224 15.59 -3.00 -1.98
N ALA A 225 14.84 -4.06 -2.27
CA ALA A 225 14.56 -4.48 -3.65
C ALA A 225 13.73 -3.42 -4.38
N CYS A 226 12.66 -2.91 -3.75
CA CYS A 226 11.84 -1.83 -4.30
C CYS A 226 12.65 -0.55 -4.55
N ASN A 227 13.51 -0.13 -3.61
CA ASN A 227 14.39 1.01 -3.78
C ASN A 227 15.31 0.84 -5.00
N LYS A 228 15.92 -0.34 -5.14
CA LYS A 228 16.78 -0.66 -6.28
C LYS A 228 16.02 -0.63 -7.60
N MET A 229 14.82 -1.22 -7.65
CA MET A 229 13.95 -1.22 -8.83
C MET A 229 13.52 0.20 -9.20
N GLN A 230 13.02 0.97 -8.24
CA GLN A 230 12.59 2.36 -8.44
C GLN A 230 13.69 3.24 -8.99
N GLY A 231 14.93 3.04 -8.52
CA GLY A 231 16.12 3.75 -9.01
C GLY A 231 16.39 3.55 -10.50
N GLN A 232 15.92 2.44 -11.11
CA GLN A 232 16.09 2.15 -12.53
C GLN A 232 14.89 2.63 -13.39
N ILE A 233 13.78 3.03 -12.77
CA ILE A 233 12.54 3.41 -13.47
C ILE A 233 12.30 4.92 -13.39
N THR A 234 12.18 5.47 -12.17
CA THR A 234 11.76 6.86 -11.95
C THR A 234 12.74 7.67 -11.11
N SER A 235 13.71 7.03 -10.46
CA SER A 235 14.48 7.64 -9.35
C SER A 235 13.59 8.05 -8.18
N GLY A 236 13.95 9.12 -7.45
CA GLY A 236 13.16 9.61 -6.33
C GLY A 236 11.87 10.31 -6.75
N ALA A 237 10.89 10.32 -5.86
CA ALA A 237 9.64 11.07 -6.06
C ALA A 237 9.88 12.59 -6.05
N ASN A 238 8.90 13.36 -6.56
CA ASN A 238 8.97 14.82 -6.65
C ASN A 238 9.35 15.48 -5.32
N CYS A 239 10.39 16.33 -5.33
CA CYS A 239 10.95 16.95 -4.14
C CYS A 239 9.95 17.87 -3.42
N ILE A 240 9.19 18.70 -4.14
CA ILE A 240 8.20 19.62 -3.57
C ILE A 240 7.06 18.83 -2.92
N ALA A 241 6.55 17.82 -3.61
CA ALA A 241 5.49 16.96 -3.08
C ALA A 241 5.94 16.21 -1.82
N GLN A 242 7.20 15.75 -1.76
CA GLN A 242 7.76 15.14 -0.55
C GLN A 242 7.82 16.14 0.61
N ARG A 243 8.27 17.39 0.39
CA ARG A 243 8.32 18.44 1.43
C ARG A 243 6.93 18.75 1.98
N ALA A 244 5.94 18.89 1.10
CA ALA A 244 4.55 19.11 1.50
C ALA A 244 3.98 17.92 2.30
N THR A 245 4.34 16.70 1.93
CA THR A 245 3.88 15.47 2.61
C THR A 245 4.42 15.34 4.04
N ILE A 246 5.57 15.94 4.37
CA ILE A 246 6.10 15.94 5.75
C ILE A 246 5.13 16.63 6.72
N ILE A 247 4.40 17.61 6.22
CA ILE A 247 3.49 18.45 7.03
C ILE A 247 2.04 17.88 7.00
N ALA A 248 1.72 17.06 6.00
CA ALA A 248 0.45 16.37 5.91
C ALA A 248 0.35 15.23 6.92
#